data_6d41b9e50a743822dd8fe8d0dd49b10e
#
_entry.id   6d41b9e50a743822dd8fe8d0dd49b10e
#
_cell.length_a   1.000
_cell.length_b   1.000
_cell.length_c   1.000
_cell.angle_alpha   90.00
_cell.angle_beta   90.00
_cell.angle_gamma   90.00
#
_symmetry.space_group_name_H-M   'P 1'
#
loop_
_entity.id
_entity.type
_entity.pdbx_description
1 polymer ?
#
loop_
_entity_poly.entity_id
_entity_poly.type
_entity_poly.pdbx_seq_one_letter_code
_entity_poly.pdbx_strand_id
1 'polypeptide(L)'
;DLSYGVSIYLATLLKNLNVDLQEIVVLISNNKIKLDDYTLVSKKETTTILKPYIENSLLQIKENKSLRENYLLKYGDKEGPLLYVIVATGNIYEDVTQAKAAAKAGADVVAVIRTTGQSLLDFVPYGPTTEGFGGTYATQENFRIMRKALDEVGEEESRYIRLVNYASGLCMPEIAAMGALERLDMMLNDSLYGI
;
A
#
# COMPACT_ATOMS: atom_id res chain seq x y z
N ASP A 1 -24.32 6.11 -7.25
CA ASP A 1 -23.71 7.05 -8.19
C ASP A 1 -22.22 7.20 -7.87
N LEU A 2 -21.36 6.66 -8.73
CA LEU A 2 -19.90 6.68 -8.54
C LEU A 2 -19.28 8.08 -8.56
N SER A 3 -20.03 9.10 -9.02
CA SER A 3 -19.52 10.47 -9.06
C SER A 3 -19.21 11.06 -7.68
N TYR A 4 -19.76 10.49 -6.63
CA TYR A 4 -19.49 10.92 -5.24
C TYR A 4 -18.33 10.19 -4.58
N GLY A 5 -17.84 9.09 -5.17
CA GLY A 5 -16.83 8.24 -4.59
C GLY A 5 -17.32 7.45 -3.36
N VAL A 6 -16.52 6.51 -2.88
CA VAL A 6 -16.89 5.63 -1.75
C VAL A 6 -16.92 6.37 -0.43
N SER A 7 -16.09 7.37 -0.26
CA SER A 7 -15.93 8.10 1.02
C SER A 7 -17.22 8.73 1.54
N ILE A 8 -18.07 9.25 0.64
CA ILE A 8 -19.33 9.88 1.06
C ILE A 8 -20.33 8.84 1.59
N TYR A 9 -20.35 7.64 1.02
CA TYR A 9 -21.19 6.53 1.50
C TYR A 9 -20.71 6.05 2.87
N LEU A 10 -19.39 5.86 3.05
CA LEU A 10 -18.82 5.47 4.34
C LEU A 10 -19.09 6.52 5.42
N ALA A 11 -18.90 7.80 5.13
CA ALA A 11 -19.23 8.88 6.07
C ALA A 11 -20.71 8.89 6.43
N THR A 12 -21.58 8.61 5.46
CA THR A 12 -23.02 8.51 5.68
C THR A 12 -23.34 7.36 6.64
N LEU A 13 -22.76 6.20 6.45
CA LEU A 13 -22.97 5.05 7.31
C LEU A 13 -22.41 5.26 8.73
N LEU A 14 -21.19 5.80 8.84
CA LEU A 14 -20.60 6.17 10.14
C LEU A 14 -21.51 7.08 10.94
N LYS A 15 -22.08 8.11 10.28
CA LYS A 15 -23.01 9.05 10.93
C LYS A 15 -24.31 8.41 11.36
N ASN A 16 -24.91 7.58 10.51
CA ASN A 16 -26.25 7.04 10.76
C ASN A 16 -26.26 5.83 11.72
N LEU A 17 -25.23 4.98 11.64
CA LEU A 17 -25.16 3.74 12.42
C LEU A 17 -24.44 3.92 13.76
N ASN A 18 -23.61 4.96 13.88
CA ASN A 18 -22.79 5.23 15.07
C ASN A 18 -21.94 4.01 15.49
N VAL A 19 -21.36 3.32 14.52
CA VAL A 19 -20.45 2.19 14.65
C VAL A 19 -19.09 2.53 14.02
N ASP A 20 -18.07 1.74 14.29
CA ASP A 20 -16.77 1.97 13.68
C ASP A 20 -16.71 1.52 12.20
N LEU A 21 -15.62 1.90 11.52
CA LEU A 21 -15.45 1.60 10.10
C LEU A 21 -15.36 0.09 9.83
N GLN A 22 -14.73 -0.67 10.72
CA GLN A 22 -14.59 -2.11 10.58
C GLN A 22 -15.95 -2.82 10.67
N GLU A 23 -16.79 -2.37 11.59
CA GLU A 23 -18.14 -2.90 11.73
C GLU A 23 -19.00 -2.59 10.49
N ILE A 24 -18.87 -1.40 9.91
CA ILE A 24 -19.51 -1.04 8.63
C ILE A 24 -19.11 -2.02 7.53
N VAL A 25 -17.81 -2.30 7.38
CA VAL A 25 -17.30 -3.25 6.38
C VAL A 25 -17.91 -4.63 6.56
N VAL A 26 -17.99 -5.12 7.81
CA VAL A 26 -18.62 -6.40 8.13
C VAL A 26 -20.11 -6.41 7.79
N LEU A 27 -20.82 -5.33 8.09
CA LEU A 27 -22.25 -5.22 7.79
C LEU A 27 -22.52 -5.21 6.26
N ILE A 28 -21.69 -4.51 5.49
CA ILE A 28 -21.77 -4.51 4.02
C ILE A 28 -21.46 -5.90 3.47
N SER A 29 -20.36 -6.53 3.90
CA SER A 29 -19.92 -7.85 3.43
C SER A 29 -20.96 -8.95 3.71
N ASN A 30 -21.70 -8.83 4.79
CA ASN A 30 -22.78 -9.74 5.15
C ASN A 30 -24.16 -9.37 4.53
N ASN A 31 -24.19 -8.39 3.63
CA ASN A 31 -25.42 -7.88 3.00
C ASN A 31 -26.50 -7.42 4.02
N LYS A 32 -26.09 -6.98 5.22
CA LYS A 32 -27.00 -6.48 6.27
C LYS A 32 -27.43 -5.03 6.05
N ILE A 33 -26.65 -4.28 5.29
CA ILE A 33 -26.93 -2.90 4.91
C ILE A 33 -26.66 -2.70 3.42
N LYS A 34 -27.38 -1.78 2.81
CA LYS A 34 -27.18 -1.34 1.44
C LYS A 34 -26.82 0.14 1.44
N LEU A 35 -25.84 0.51 0.63
CA LEU A 35 -25.38 1.90 0.55
C LEU A 35 -26.48 2.87 0.11
N ASP A 36 -27.40 2.41 -0.72
CA ASP A 36 -28.49 3.22 -1.28
C ASP A 36 -29.67 3.47 -0.32
N ASP A 37 -29.71 2.80 0.82
CA ASP A 37 -30.81 2.94 1.79
C ASP A 37 -30.70 4.23 2.64
N TYR A 38 -29.64 5.00 2.46
CA TYR A 38 -29.34 6.18 3.29
C TYR A 38 -29.24 7.46 2.46
N THR A 39 -29.78 8.56 3.01
CA THR A 39 -29.57 9.89 2.42
C THR A 39 -28.12 10.32 2.65
N LEU A 40 -27.41 10.61 1.55
CA LEU A 40 -26.00 10.97 1.60
C LEU A 40 -25.77 12.27 2.36
N VAL A 41 -24.72 12.28 3.17
CA VAL A 41 -24.24 13.49 3.84
C VAL A 41 -23.60 14.45 2.80
N SER A 42 -23.47 15.72 3.15
CA SER A 42 -22.79 16.69 2.30
C SER A 42 -21.27 16.41 2.21
N LYS A 43 -20.62 16.92 1.16
CA LYS A 43 -19.14 16.82 1.01
C LYS A 43 -18.41 17.43 2.22
N LYS A 44 -18.94 18.50 2.80
CA LYS A 44 -18.35 19.13 3.99
C LYS A 44 -18.45 18.22 5.22
N GLU A 45 -19.60 17.60 5.43
CA GLU A 45 -19.77 16.63 6.51
C GLU A 45 -18.89 15.39 6.30
N THR A 46 -18.78 14.88 5.06
CA THR A 46 -17.87 13.78 4.71
C THR A 46 -16.45 14.07 5.19
N THR A 47 -15.92 15.23 4.84
CA THR A 47 -14.57 15.65 5.26
C THR A 47 -14.45 15.70 6.78
N THR A 48 -15.45 16.23 7.48
CA THR A 48 -15.43 16.33 8.94
C THR A 48 -15.45 14.95 9.61
N ILE A 49 -16.31 14.05 9.14
CA ILE A 49 -16.48 12.69 9.69
C ILE A 49 -15.23 11.85 9.46
N LEU A 50 -14.63 11.92 8.26
CA LEU A 50 -13.47 11.12 7.89
C LEU A 50 -12.14 11.72 8.35
N LYS A 51 -12.12 12.96 8.82
CA LYS A 51 -10.91 13.66 9.25
C LYS A 51 -10.01 12.84 10.18
N PRO A 52 -10.51 12.18 11.26
CA PRO A 52 -9.64 11.42 12.16
C PRO A 52 -8.89 10.27 11.45
N TYR A 53 -9.56 9.58 10.52
CA TYR A 53 -8.94 8.48 9.75
C TYR A 53 -7.87 9.00 8.82
N ILE A 54 -8.12 10.13 8.16
CA ILE A 54 -7.16 10.79 7.25
C ILE A 54 -5.94 11.29 8.03
N GLU A 55 -6.13 11.94 9.17
CA GLU A 55 -5.06 12.47 10.00
C GLU A 55 -4.12 11.37 10.50
N ASN A 56 -4.65 10.23 10.93
CA ASN A 56 -3.85 9.09 11.35
C ASN A 56 -2.98 8.55 10.20
N SER A 57 -3.56 8.39 9.01
CA SER A 57 -2.81 7.96 7.83
C SER A 57 -1.71 8.95 7.43
N LEU A 58 -2.02 10.23 7.46
CA LEU A 58 -1.03 11.29 7.17
C LEU A 58 0.10 11.34 8.21
N LEU A 59 -0.21 11.09 9.48
CA LEU A 59 0.80 10.99 10.54
C LEU A 59 1.74 9.82 10.27
N GLN A 60 1.23 8.64 9.98
CA GLN A 60 2.04 7.47 9.64
C GLN A 60 2.94 7.72 8.41
N ILE A 61 2.41 8.34 7.36
CA ILE A 61 3.19 8.70 6.16
C ILE A 61 4.32 9.67 6.52
N LYS A 62 4.05 10.65 7.39
CA LYS A 62 5.06 11.60 7.85
C LYS A 62 6.15 10.92 8.69
N GLU A 63 5.79 9.99 9.57
CA GLU A 63 6.72 9.20 10.35
C GLU A 63 7.59 8.32 9.44
N ASN A 64 7.00 7.66 8.45
CA ASN A 64 7.72 6.88 7.45
C ASN A 64 8.72 7.72 6.64
N LYS A 65 8.33 8.95 6.28
CA LYS A 65 9.23 9.89 5.61
C LYS A 65 10.43 10.24 6.51
N SER A 66 10.16 10.59 7.76
CA SER A 66 11.22 10.92 8.74
C SER A 66 12.15 9.72 8.99
N LEU A 67 11.60 8.51 9.08
CA LEU A 67 12.39 7.30 9.25
C LEU A 67 13.32 7.07 8.05
N ARG A 68 12.83 7.22 6.82
CA ARG A 68 13.67 7.16 5.61
C ARG A 68 14.79 8.20 5.64
N GLU A 69 14.48 9.45 5.98
CA GLU A 69 15.45 10.52 6.08
C GLU A 69 16.53 10.20 7.13
N ASN A 70 16.16 9.63 8.26
CA ASN A 70 17.08 9.18 9.29
C ASN A 70 18.02 8.06 8.80
N TYR A 71 17.52 7.10 8.04
CA TYR A 71 18.37 6.07 7.42
C TYR A 71 19.37 6.67 6.44
N LEU A 72 18.93 7.59 5.59
CA LEU A 72 19.82 8.28 4.64
C LEU A 72 20.86 9.16 5.35
N LEU A 73 20.50 9.82 6.43
CA LEU A 73 21.47 10.56 7.26
C LEU A 73 22.49 9.63 7.95
N LYS A 74 22.03 8.48 8.43
CA LYS A 74 22.88 7.50 9.13
C LYS A 74 23.89 6.81 8.22
N TYR A 75 23.45 6.39 7.04
CA TYR A 75 24.24 5.55 6.14
C TYR A 75 24.79 6.30 4.91
N GLY A 76 24.34 7.52 4.69
CA GLY A 76 24.60 8.26 3.44
C GLY A 76 23.66 7.84 2.31
N ASP A 77 23.68 8.63 1.27
CA ASP A 77 23.02 8.30 0.01
C ASP A 77 24.08 7.99 -1.05
N LYS A 78 23.82 6.97 -1.87
CA LYS A 78 24.75 6.55 -2.91
C LYS A 78 24.72 7.55 -4.06
N GLU A 79 25.89 8.06 -4.45
CA GLU A 79 26.08 8.85 -5.64
C GLU A 79 26.21 7.94 -6.88
N GLY A 80 25.67 8.39 -8.00
CA GLY A 80 25.80 7.71 -9.29
C GLY A 80 24.65 6.73 -9.58
N PRO A 81 24.80 5.87 -10.57
CA PRO A 81 23.73 4.96 -10.98
C PRO A 81 23.44 3.93 -9.88
N LEU A 82 22.15 3.70 -9.63
CA LEU A 82 21.67 2.72 -8.67
C LEU A 82 21.47 1.37 -9.37
N LEU A 83 21.93 0.30 -8.73
CA LEU A 83 21.66 -1.06 -9.18
C LEU A 83 20.23 -1.46 -8.79
N TYR A 84 19.43 -1.74 -9.80
CA TYR A 84 18.01 -2.07 -9.68
C TYR A 84 17.79 -3.56 -9.94
N VAL A 85 17.10 -4.23 -9.03
CA VAL A 85 16.75 -5.66 -9.12
C VAL A 85 15.26 -5.85 -8.90
N ILE A 86 14.64 -6.70 -9.70
CA ILE A 86 13.25 -7.13 -9.55
C ILE A 86 13.26 -8.54 -8.97
N VAL A 87 12.47 -8.76 -7.92
CA VAL A 87 12.17 -10.08 -7.36
C VAL A 87 10.70 -10.41 -7.62
N ALA A 88 10.43 -11.54 -8.23
CA ALA A 88 9.13 -11.83 -8.83
C ALA A 88 8.84 -13.33 -8.95
N THR A 89 9.01 -14.09 -7.87
CA THR A 89 8.73 -15.54 -7.88
C THR A 89 7.24 -15.86 -7.84
N GLY A 90 6.42 -14.92 -7.38
CA GLY A 90 5.02 -15.14 -7.06
C GLY A 90 4.78 -15.58 -5.62
N ASN A 91 5.85 -15.69 -4.83
CA ASN A 91 5.79 -15.95 -3.40
C ASN A 91 6.61 -14.90 -2.65
N ILE A 92 5.97 -14.05 -1.86
CA ILE A 92 6.63 -12.94 -1.18
C ILE A 92 7.76 -13.39 -0.23
N TYR A 93 7.67 -14.56 0.36
CA TYR A 93 8.71 -15.07 1.27
C TYR A 93 9.95 -15.52 0.52
N GLU A 94 9.79 -16.10 -0.68
CA GLU A 94 10.91 -16.39 -1.59
C GLU A 94 11.49 -15.10 -2.18
N ASP A 95 10.63 -14.14 -2.52
CA ASP A 95 11.06 -12.82 -2.99
C ASP A 95 11.89 -12.09 -1.93
N VAL A 96 11.54 -12.18 -0.65
CA VAL A 96 12.34 -11.67 0.47
C VAL A 96 13.73 -12.30 0.51
N THR A 97 13.82 -13.63 0.33
CA THR A 97 15.11 -14.33 0.32
C THR A 97 16.00 -13.83 -0.84
N GLN A 98 15.42 -13.70 -2.03
CA GLN A 98 16.11 -13.17 -3.21
C GLN A 98 16.49 -11.69 -3.02
N ALA A 99 15.61 -10.87 -2.45
CA ALA A 99 15.86 -9.46 -2.19
C ALA A 99 17.03 -9.25 -1.22
N LYS A 100 17.10 -10.01 -0.13
CA LYS A 100 18.23 -9.97 0.81
C LYS A 100 19.54 -10.39 0.13
N ALA A 101 19.51 -11.45 -0.68
CA ALA A 101 20.67 -11.87 -1.45
C ALA A 101 21.13 -10.82 -2.47
N ALA A 102 20.19 -10.21 -3.21
CA ALA A 102 20.47 -9.13 -4.14
C ALA A 102 21.06 -7.89 -3.44
N ALA A 103 20.50 -7.50 -2.27
CA ALA A 103 21.03 -6.41 -1.47
C ALA A 103 22.48 -6.67 -1.03
N LYS A 104 22.79 -7.88 -0.53
CA LYS A 104 24.15 -8.30 -0.17
C LYS A 104 25.10 -8.32 -1.38
N ALA A 105 24.58 -8.61 -2.56
CA ALA A 105 25.33 -8.54 -3.81
C ALA A 105 25.48 -7.12 -4.40
N GLY A 106 24.93 -6.10 -3.74
CA GLY A 106 25.12 -4.70 -4.12
C GLY A 106 23.89 -4.00 -4.73
N ALA A 107 22.72 -4.64 -4.77
CA ALA A 107 21.50 -3.97 -5.22
C ALA A 107 21.15 -2.78 -4.31
N ASP A 108 20.83 -1.65 -4.91
CA ASP A 108 20.47 -0.41 -4.22
C ASP A 108 18.94 -0.19 -4.19
N VAL A 109 18.27 -0.79 -5.15
CA VAL A 109 16.82 -0.70 -5.34
C VAL A 109 16.28 -2.09 -5.60
N VAL A 110 15.29 -2.49 -4.83
CA VAL A 110 14.56 -3.75 -5.02
C VAL A 110 13.12 -3.45 -5.40
N ALA A 111 12.67 -4.00 -6.51
CA ALA A 111 11.27 -3.98 -6.88
C ALA A 111 10.56 -5.21 -6.34
N VAL A 112 9.55 -4.99 -5.52
CA VAL A 112 8.62 -6.02 -5.12
C VAL A 112 7.53 -6.16 -6.19
N ILE A 113 7.18 -7.40 -6.53
CA ILE A 113 6.16 -7.65 -7.53
C ILE A 113 4.80 -7.12 -7.08
N ARG A 114 4.07 -6.51 -8.01
CA ARG A 114 2.62 -6.40 -7.88
C ARG A 114 2.00 -7.77 -8.08
N THR A 115 0.92 -8.05 -7.36
CA THR A 115 0.24 -9.32 -7.49
C THR A 115 -0.60 -9.37 -8.77
N THR A 116 -0.70 -10.54 -9.40
CA THR A 116 -1.70 -10.78 -10.44
C THR A 116 -3.09 -10.52 -9.86
N GLY A 117 -3.90 -9.72 -10.53
CA GLY A 117 -5.23 -9.36 -10.04
C GLY A 117 -5.26 -8.25 -8.98
N GLN A 118 -4.18 -7.52 -8.76
CA GLN A 118 -4.17 -6.39 -7.81
C GLN A 118 -5.23 -5.32 -8.10
N SER A 119 -5.72 -5.25 -9.33
CA SER A 119 -6.83 -4.36 -9.74
C SER A 119 -8.22 -4.96 -9.47
N LEU A 120 -8.30 -6.20 -9.00
CA LEU A 120 -9.54 -6.85 -8.59
C LEU A 120 -9.72 -6.65 -7.08
N LEU A 121 -10.87 -6.13 -6.69
CA LEU A 121 -11.19 -5.83 -5.29
C LEU A 121 -11.92 -6.97 -4.58
N ASP A 122 -12.45 -7.92 -5.33
CA ASP A 122 -13.22 -9.04 -4.85
C ASP A 122 -12.68 -10.39 -5.37
N PHE A 123 -13.13 -11.46 -4.77
CA PHE A 123 -12.75 -12.86 -5.11
C PHE A 123 -11.26 -13.18 -4.99
N VAL A 124 -10.51 -12.35 -4.25
CA VAL A 124 -9.07 -12.52 -4.08
C VAL A 124 -8.77 -12.85 -2.62
N PRO A 125 -7.94 -13.87 -2.34
CA PRO A 125 -7.55 -14.21 -0.98
C PRO A 125 -6.97 -13.01 -0.24
N TYR A 126 -7.38 -12.84 1.01
CA TYR A 126 -6.78 -11.86 1.90
C TYR A 126 -5.44 -12.40 2.43
N GLY A 127 -4.44 -11.54 2.49
CA GLY A 127 -3.13 -11.89 3.02
C GLY A 127 -2.01 -11.77 1.99
N PRO A 128 -0.77 -12.18 2.34
CA PRO A 128 0.38 -12.07 1.45
C PRO A 128 0.25 -12.98 0.23
N THR A 129 0.94 -12.61 -0.85
CA THR A 129 0.97 -13.41 -2.08
C THR A 129 1.95 -14.57 -1.94
N THR A 130 1.46 -15.80 -2.08
CA THR A 130 2.29 -17.01 -2.00
C THR A 130 2.29 -17.86 -3.27
N GLU A 131 1.31 -17.67 -4.15
CA GLU A 131 1.11 -18.48 -5.36
C GLU A 131 0.94 -17.60 -6.61
N GLY A 132 1.54 -16.43 -6.62
CA GLY A 132 1.47 -15.48 -7.75
C GLY A 132 0.13 -14.79 -7.90
N PHE A 133 -0.82 -15.03 -7.03
CA PHE A 133 -2.16 -14.48 -7.08
C PHE A 133 -2.53 -13.75 -5.79
N GLY A 134 -3.03 -12.53 -5.93
CA GLY A 134 -3.46 -11.71 -4.81
C GLY A 134 -4.13 -10.43 -5.32
N GLY A 135 -4.91 -9.79 -4.46
CA GLY A 135 -5.57 -8.52 -4.75
C GLY A 135 -4.84 -7.31 -4.17
N THR A 136 -5.55 -6.20 -4.10
CA THR A 136 -5.03 -4.94 -3.60
C THR A 136 -4.48 -5.05 -2.17
N TYR A 137 -5.16 -5.77 -1.29
CA TYR A 137 -4.71 -5.97 0.10
C TYR A 137 -3.46 -6.84 0.21
N ALA A 138 -3.32 -7.86 -0.64
CA ALA A 138 -2.10 -8.65 -0.71
C ALA A 138 -0.91 -7.79 -1.13
N THR A 139 -1.12 -6.81 -2.02
CA THR A 139 -0.09 -5.87 -2.44
C THR A 139 0.45 -5.04 -1.27
N GLN A 140 -0.40 -4.51 -0.40
CA GLN A 140 0.03 -3.78 0.79
C GLN A 140 0.82 -4.68 1.75
N GLU A 141 0.35 -5.89 2.00
CA GLU A 141 1.03 -6.86 2.85
C GLU A 141 2.41 -7.22 2.29
N ASN A 142 2.52 -7.40 0.98
CA ASN A 142 3.80 -7.64 0.31
C ASN A 142 4.78 -6.46 0.49
N PHE A 143 4.30 -5.22 0.43
CA PHE A 143 5.13 -4.04 0.71
C PHE A 143 5.67 -4.06 2.13
N ARG A 144 4.82 -4.34 3.10
CA ARG A 144 5.19 -4.39 4.52
C ARG A 144 6.23 -5.47 4.80
N ILE A 145 6.01 -6.69 4.28
CA ILE A 145 6.94 -7.80 4.44
C ILE A 145 8.29 -7.48 3.79
N MET A 146 8.29 -6.98 2.55
CA MET A 146 9.51 -6.64 1.85
C MET A 146 10.22 -5.47 2.49
N ARG A 147 9.52 -4.41 2.92
CA ARG A 147 10.13 -3.25 3.58
C ARG A 147 10.87 -3.66 4.85
N LYS A 148 10.25 -4.50 5.67
CA LYS A 148 10.90 -5.05 6.87
C LYS A 148 12.17 -5.82 6.52
N ALA A 149 12.12 -6.68 5.53
CA ALA A 149 13.27 -7.47 5.09
C ALA A 149 14.43 -6.60 4.56
N LEU A 150 14.10 -5.53 3.82
CA LEU A 150 15.12 -4.60 3.29
C LEU A 150 15.71 -3.71 4.39
N ASP A 151 14.96 -3.38 5.44
CA ASP A 151 15.50 -2.70 6.62
C ASP A 151 16.51 -3.58 7.35
N GLU A 152 16.15 -4.83 7.60
CA GLU A 152 17.04 -5.80 8.27
C GLU A 152 18.36 -5.97 7.51
N VAL A 153 18.32 -6.24 6.21
CA VAL A 153 19.57 -6.40 5.42
C VAL A 153 20.28 -5.06 5.24
N GLY A 154 19.56 -3.95 5.17
CA GLY A 154 20.16 -2.61 5.09
C GLY A 154 20.94 -2.24 6.35
N GLU A 155 20.47 -2.65 7.53
CA GLU A 155 21.21 -2.50 8.78
C GLU A 155 22.47 -3.38 8.82
N GLU A 156 22.38 -4.64 8.36
CA GLU A 156 23.54 -5.54 8.23
C GLU A 156 24.61 -4.96 7.30
N GLU A 157 24.20 -4.40 6.15
CA GLU A 157 25.09 -3.86 5.12
C GLU A 157 25.47 -2.38 5.33
N SER A 158 24.93 -1.74 6.39
CA SER A 158 25.13 -0.31 6.72
C SER A 158 24.75 0.63 5.57
N ARG A 159 23.62 0.39 4.88
CA ARG A 159 23.11 1.22 3.80
C ARG A 159 21.59 1.15 3.68
N TYR A 160 20.99 2.17 3.07
CA TYR A 160 19.55 2.20 2.82
C TYR A 160 19.23 1.54 1.47
N ILE A 161 18.43 0.48 1.50
CA ILE A 161 17.94 -0.21 0.30
C ILE A 161 16.56 0.33 -0.04
N ARG A 162 16.39 0.87 -1.24
CA ARG A 162 15.12 1.43 -1.70
C ARG A 162 14.16 0.34 -2.14
N LEU A 163 12.89 0.55 -1.85
CA LEU A 163 11.79 -0.31 -2.26
C LEU A 163 10.95 0.37 -3.33
N VAL A 164 10.68 -0.32 -4.41
CA VAL A 164 9.87 0.17 -5.52
C VAL A 164 8.80 -0.84 -5.91
N ASN A 165 7.70 -0.34 -6.46
CA ASN A 165 6.65 -1.15 -7.06
C ASN A 165 6.18 -0.53 -8.38
N TYR A 166 5.57 -1.35 -9.22
CA TYR A 166 4.86 -0.91 -10.41
C TYR A 166 3.38 -0.80 -10.09
N ALA A 167 2.75 0.31 -10.47
CA ALA A 167 1.33 0.52 -10.31
C ALA A 167 0.68 0.84 -11.64
N SER A 168 -0.47 0.26 -11.87
CA SER A 168 -1.29 0.51 -13.07
C SER A 168 -2.75 0.17 -12.78
N GLY A 169 -3.64 0.63 -13.68
CA GLY A 169 -5.06 0.31 -13.62
C GLY A 169 -5.84 1.15 -12.62
N LEU A 170 -7.06 0.72 -12.37
CA LEU A 170 -8.06 1.48 -11.61
C LEU A 170 -7.71 1.64 -10.12
N CYS A 171 -6.92 0.73 -9.55
CA CYS A 171 -6.50 0.76 -8.15
C CYS A 171 -5.19 1.52 -7.90
N MET A 172 -4.68 2.27 -8.88
CA MET A 172 -3.43 3.00 -8.74
C MET A 172 -3.44 3.99 -7.56
N PRO A 173 -4.49 4.78 -7.30
CA PRO A 173 -4.53 5.68 -6.14
C PRO A 173 -4.44 4.93 -4.81
N GLU A 174 -5.12 3.79 -4.68
CA GLU A 174 -5.11 2.95 -3.48
C GLU A 174 -3.72 2.34 -3.27
N ILE A 175 -3.08 1.86 -4.32
CA ILE A 175 -1.72 1.29 -4.25
C ILE A 175 -0.70 2.38 -3.90
N ALA A 176 -0.87 3.61 -4.40
CA ALA A 176 -0.02 4.74 -4.02
C ALA A 176 -0.16 5.08 -2.53
N ALA A 177 -1.38 5.10 -2.01
CA ALA A 177 -1.63 5.31 -0.59
C ALA A 177 -1.03 4.19 0.27
N MET A 178 -1.22 2.93 -0.12
CA MET A 178 -0.63 1.77 0.56
C MET A 178 0.90 1.81 0.52
N GLY A 179 1.49 2.19 -0.61
CA GLY A 179 2.93 2.38 -0.72
C GLY A 179 3.47 3.42 0.25
N ALA A 180 2.80 4.56 0.38
CA ALA A 180 3.17 5.59 1.33
C ALA A 180 3.05 5.13 2.79
N LEU A 181 2.02 4.36 3.11
CA LEU A 181 1.80 3.77 4.44
C LEU A 181 2.85 2.72 4.80
N GLU A 182 3.42 2.01 3.82
CA GLU A 182 4.42 0.96 4.02
C GLU A 182 5.85 1.41 3.65
N ARG A 183 6.09 2.72 3.53
CA ARG A 183 7.39 3.34 3.22
C ARG A 183 8.01 2.83 1.92
N LEU A 184 7.21 2.77 0.87
CA LEU A 184 7.69 2.59 -0.49
C LEU A 184 8.45 3.85 -0.93
N ASP A 185 9.60 3.70 -1.55
CA ASP A 185 10.44 4.84 -1.97
C ASP A 185 10.07 5.39 -3.35
N MET A 186 9.67 4.51 -4.24
CA MET A 186 9.34 4.84 -5.61
C MET A 186 8.16 4.00 -6.10
N MET A 187 7.38 4.59 -6.98
CA MET A 187 6.33 3.91 -7.71
C MET A 187 6.46 4.23 -9.20
N LEU A 188 6.50 3.21 -10.01
CA LEU A 188 6.57 3.32 -11.45
C LEU A 188 5.21 3.03 -12.06
N ASN A 189 4.74 3.91 -12.92
CA ASN A 189 3.55 3.65 -13.72
C ASN A 189 4.00 2.91 -15.00
N ASP A 190 3.64 1.64 -15.11
CA ASP A 190 4.02 0.77 -16.22
C ASP A 190 2.93 0.63 -17.29
N SER A 191 1.83 1.35 -17.16
CA SER A 191 0.69 1.26 -18.05
C SER A 191 0.12 2.62 -18.40
N LEU A 192 -0.10 2.83 -19.70
CA LEU A 192 -0.82 3.98 -20.22
C LEU A 192 -2.35 3.87 -20.08
N TYR A 193 -2.85 2.77 -19.53
CA TYR A 193 -4.29 2.51 -19.36
C TYR A 193 -4.87 3.09 -18.06
N GLY A 194 -4.25 4.07 -17.51
CA GLY A 194 -4.71 4.79 -16.31
C GLY A 194 -5.44 6.09 -16.61
N ILE A 195 -5.97 6.23 -17.81
CA ILE A 195 -6.70 7.42 -18.22
C ILE A 195 -8.19 7.09 -18.27
#